data_f3d888c299c58305a0b43b6413e64b0c
#
_entry.id   f3d888c299c58305a0b43b6413e64b0c
#
_cell.length_a   1.000
_cell.length_b   1.000
_cell.length_c   1.000
_cell.angle_alpha   90.00
_cell.angle_beta   90.00
_cell.angle_gamma   90.00
#
_symmetry.space_group_name_H-M   'P 1'
#
loop_
_entity.id
_entity.type
_entity.pdbx_description
1 polymer ?
#
loop_
_entity_poly.entity_id
_entity_poly.type
_entity_poly.pdbx_seq_one_letter_code
_entity_poly.pdbx_strand_id
1 'polypeptide(L)' 'MSSNIGVCPRCFNIKVLTRHHIFPQRFFGKKNNSAKLYLCRKCHDIADKLTPYKKKLTKEQYIKIHKEWIRSE' A
#
# COMPACT_ATOMS: atom_id res chain seq x y z
N MET A 1 -3.84 2.04 22.39
CA MET A 1 -3.77 1.61 21.00
C MET A 1 -2.34 1.27 20.63
N SER A 2 -2.17 0.12 20.05
CA SER A 2 -0.84 -0.32 19.63
C SER A 2 -0.41 0.40 18.37
N SER A 3 0.77 1.03 18.42
CA SER A 3 1.38 1.61 17.25
C SER A 3 2.23 0.56 16.58
N ASN A 4 2.06 0.36 15.28
CA ASN A 4 2.88 -0.57 14.51
C ASN A 4 4.17 0.15 14.10
N ILE A 5 5.20 -0.01 14.93
CA ILE A 5 6.52 0.55 14.61
C ILE A 5 7.35 -0.51 13.94
N GLY A 6 7.94 -0.17 12.81
CA GLY A 6 8.76 -1.10 12.06
C GLY A 6 9.50 -0.42 10.93
N VAL A 7 10.16 -1.22 10.11
CA VAL A 7 10.91 -0.71 8.97
C VAL A 7 9.98 -0.57 7.76
N CYS A 8 9.89 0.64 7.25
CA CYS A 8 9.12 0.88 6.03
C CYS A 8 9.81 0.20 4.84
N PRO A 9 9.11 -0.66 4.09
CA PRO A 9 9.73 -1.40 2.98
C PRO A 9 10.17 -0.52 1.81
N ARG A 10 9.71 0.72 1.76
CA ARG A 10 10.07 1.63 0.68
C ARG A 10 11.25 2.52 1.02
N CYS A 11 11.22 3.17 2.18
CA CYS A 11 12.27 4.11 2.58
C CYS A 11 13.28 3.51 3.56
N PHE A 12 13.00 2.32 4.08
CA PHE A 12 13.86 1.58 5.01
C PHE A 12 14.15 2.29 6.33
N ASN A 13 13.32 3.25 6.70
CA ASN A 13 13.43 3.94 7.98
C ASN A 13 12.51 3.30 9.00
N ILE A 14 12.94 3.31 10.27
CA ILE A 14 12.11 2.83 11.36
C ILE A 14 11.15 3.95 11.74
N LYS A 15 9.85 3.71 11.52
CA LYS A 15 8.80 4.69 11.78
C LYS A 15 7.51 3.99 12.16
N VAL A 16 6.54 4.77 12.61
CA VAL A 16 5.19 4.27 12.81
C VAL A 16 4.62 3.92 11.44
N LEU A 17 4.24 2.67 11.26
CA LEU A 17 3.71 2.18 9.99
C LEU A 17 2.20 2.28 9.97
N THR A 18 1.65 2.62 8.80
CA THR A 18 0.22 2.66 8.57
C THR A 18 -0.17 1.58 7.57
N ARG A 19 -1.37 1.05 7.72
CA ARG A 19 -1.83 -0.02 6.85
C ARG A 19 -2.39 0.55 5.55
N HIS A 20 -1.77 0.15 4.44
CA HIS A 20 -2.21 0.52 3.11
C HIS A 20 -2.82 -0.69 2.41
N HIS A 21 -4.00 -0.52 1.84
CA HIS A 21 -4.65 -1.57 1.06
C HIS A 21 -4.17 -1.50 -0.38
N ILE A 22 -3.53 -2.58 -0.84
CA ILE A 22 -3.06 -2.67 -2.23
C ILE A 22 -4.26 -2.64 -3.19
N PHE A 23 -5.34 -3.33 -2.81
CA PHE A 23 -6.55 -3.36 -3.61
C PHE A 23 -7.55 -2.34 -3.06
N PRO A 24 -8.06 -1.41 -3.89
CA PRO A 24 -9.05 -0.45 -3.41
C PRO A 24 -10.31 -1.15 -2.90
N GLN A 25 -10.70 -0.86 -1.66
CA GLN A 25 -11.90 -1.42 -1.06
C GLN A 25 -13.14 -1.08 -1.88
N ARG A 26 -13.11 0.02 -2.57
CA ARG A 26 -14.18 0.47 -3.45
C ARG A 26 -14.56 -0.57 -4.50
N PHE A 27 -13.57 -1.32 -5.00
CA PHE A 27 -13.77 -2.31 -6.06
C PHE A 27 -13.79 -3.75 -5.55
N PHE A 28 -13.04 -4.03 -4.50
CA PHE A 28 -12.85 -5.40 -4.01
C PHE A 28 -13.52 -5.68 -2.67
N GLY A 29 -13.97 -4.63 -1.98
CA GLY A 29 -14.62 -4.78 -0.67
C GLY A 29 -13.64 -5.18 0.42
N LYS A 30 -14.16 -5.28 1.64
CA LYS A 30 -13.34 -5.63 2.81
C LYS A 30 -13.01 -7.10 2.88
N LYS A 31 -13.96 -7.96 2.51
CA LYS A 31 -13.81 -9.41 2.64
C LYS A 31 -12.75 -10.00 1.72
N ASN A 32 -12.61 -9.44 0.53
CA ASN A 32 -11.68 -9.95 -0.47
C ASN A 32 -10.37 -9.15 -0.54
N ASN A 33 -10.17 -8.24 0.40
CA ASN A 33 -9.02 -7.36 0.42
C ASN A 33 -8.00 -7.85 1.45
N SER A 34 -7.31 -8.94 1.13
CA SER A 34 -6.33 -9.54 2.03
C SER A 34 -4.91 -8.99 1.84
N ALA A 35 -4.62 -8.37 0.71
CA ALA A 35 -3.30 -7.84 0.45
C ALA A 35 -3.15 -6.46 1.10
N LYS A 36 -2.20 -6.36 2.00
CA LYS A 36 -1.93 -5.13 2.76
C LYS A 36 -0.45 -4.84 2.76
N LEU A 37 -0.12 -3.55 2.80
CA LEU A 37 1.26 -3.11 2.83
C LEU A 37 1.41 -2.10 3.96
N TYR A 38 2.36 -2.34 4.85
CA TYR A 38 2.61 -1.43 5.97
C TYR A 38 3.69 -0.43 5.57
N LEU A 39 3.31 0.82 5.49
CA LEU A 39 4.17 1.91 5.04
C LEU A 39 4.16 3.04 6.07
N CYS A 40 5.26 3.78 6.15
CA CYS A 40 5.24 4.99 6.94
C CYS A 40 4.26 5.99 6.29
N ARG A 41 3.80 6.95 7.08
CA ARG A 41 2.76 7.87 6.63
C ARG A 41 3.11 8.55 5.31
N LYS A 42 4.37 8.97 5.16
CA LYS A 42 4.83 9.63 3.94
C LYS A 42 4.75 8.71 2.72
N CYS A 43 5.23 7.49 2.87
CA CYS A 43 5.17 6.50 1.78
C CYS A 43 3.74 6.07 1.49
N HIS A 44 2.89 5.99 2.53
CA HIS A 44 1.48 5.67 2.37
C HIS A 44 0.78 6.69 1.47
N ASP A 45 1.05 7.99 1.69
CA ASP A 45 0.48 9.04 0.85
C ASP A 45 0.90 8.90 -0.61
N ILE A 46 2.15 8.54 -0.85
CA ILE A 46 2.65 8.31 -2.21
C ILE A 46 1.96 7.10 -2.83
N ALA A 47 1.83 6.02 -2.07
CA ALA A 47 1.17 4.81 -2.54
C ALA A 47 -0.30 5.07 -2.89
N ASP A 48 -0.99 5.89 -2.10
CA ASP A 48 -2.37 6.28 -2.39
C ASP A 48 -2.48 6.99 -3.73
N LYS A 49 -1.52 7.86 -4.03
CA LYS A 49 -1.49 8.58 -5.30
C LYS A 49 -1.19 7.66 -6.47
N LEU A 50 -0.40 6.62 -6.24
CA LEU A 50 -0.07 5.64 -7.28
C LEU A 50 -1.24 4.73 -7.61
N THR A 51 -2.07 4.42 -6.60
CA THR A 51 -3.17 3.49 -6.78
C THR A 51 -4.33 4.17 -7.50
N PRO A 52 -4.74 3.68 -8.68
CA PRO A 52 -5.85 4.28 -9.40
C PRO A 52 -7.18 3.88 -8.76
N TYR A 53 -7.88 4.87 -8.20
CA TYR A 53 -9.17 4.65 -7.56
C TYR A 53 -10.37 4.87 -8.49
N LYS A 54 -10.13 5.47 -9.64
CA LYS A 54 -11.20 5.77 -10.60
C LYS A 54 -11.43 4.64 -11.60
N LYS A 55 -10.45 3.77 -11.78
CA LYS A 55 -10.49 2.69 -12.75
C LYS A 55 -10.16 1.38 -12.06
N LYS A 56 -11.04 0.39 -12.22
CA LYS A 56 -10.79 -0.95 -11.67
C LYS A 56 -9.75 -1.67 -12.52
N LEU A 57 -8.66 -2.08 -11.90
CA LEU A 57 -7.62 -2.90 -12.53
C LEU A 57 -7.69 -4.32 -11.97
N THR A 58 -6.95 -5.23 -12.58
CA THR A 58 -6.82 -6.58 -12.04
C THR A 58 -5.94 -6.57 -10.81
N LYS A 59 -6.09 -7.60 -9.97
CA LYS A 59 -5.27 -7.74 -8.77
C LYS A 59 -3.78 -7.76 -9.12
N GLU A 60 -3.42 -8.45 -10.21
CA GLU A 60 -2.05 -8.52 -10.67
C GLU A 60 -1.48 -7.15 -11.02
N GLN A 61 -2.28 -6.31 -11.65
CA GLN A 61 -1.87 -4.96 -12.02
C GLN A 61 -1.59 -4.10 -10.79
N TYR A 62 -2.45 -4.18 -9.77
CA TYR A 62 -2.22 -3.46 -8.52
C TYR A 62 -0.96 -3.92 -7.81
N ILE A 63 -0.74 -5.24 -7.77
CA ILE A 63 0.45 -5.80 -7.15
C ILE A 63 1.71 -5.35 -7.91
N LYS A 64 1.66 -5.38 -9.22
CA LYS A 64 2.79 -4.97 -10.06
C LYS A 64 3.17 -3.51 -9.82
N ILE A 65 2.17 -2.62 -9.79
CA ILE A 65 2.39 -1.20 -9.53
C ILE A 65 3.14 -1.00 -8.21
N HIS A 66 2.68 -1.66 -7.15
CA HIS A 66 3.30 -1.51 -5.84
C HIS A 66 4.70 -2.13 -5.78
N LYS A 67 4.90 -3.28 -6.40
CA LYS A 67 6.22 -3.93 -6.43
C LYS A 67 7.24 -3.08 -7.16
N GLU A 68 6.89 -2.54 -8.32
CA GLU A 68 7.78 -1.68 -9.08
C GLU A 68 8.12 -0.40 -8.31
N TRP A 69 7.14 0.17 -7.65
CA TRP A 69 7.35 1.36 -6.85
C TRP A 69 8.30 1.10 -5.67
N ILE A 70 8.11 -0.01 -4.96
CA ILE A 70 8.97 -0.36 -3.83
C ILE A 70 10.41 -0.58 -4.27
N ARG A 71 10.62 -1.17 -5.44
CA ARG A 71 11.94 -1.41 -5.99
C ARG A 71 12.60 -0.17 -6.60
N SER A 72 11.80 0.82 -6.99
CA SER A 72 12.36 2.05 -7.57
C SER A 72 13.02 2.89 -6.49
N GLU A 73 14.11 3.50 -6.83
CA GLU A 73 14.82 4.38 -5.92
C GLU A 73 14.38 5.84 -6.08
#